data_6140f67c8c047c438ff6914773edc51f
#
_entry.id   6140f67c8c047c438ff6914773edc51f
#
_cell.length_a   1.000
_cell.length_b   1.000
_cell.length_c   1.000
_cell.angle_alpha   90.00
_cell.angle_beta   90.00
_cell.angle_gamma   90.00
#
_symmetry.space_group_name_H-M   'P 1'
#
loop_
_entity.id
_entity.type
_entity.pdbx_description
1 polymer ?
#
loop_
_entity_poly.entity_id
_entity_poly.type
_entity_poly.pdbx_seq_one_letter_code
_entity_poly.pdbx_strand_id
1 'polypeptide(L)'
;ITDRIGCIDADTIQEVGGDIMYVAPDGIRLLSATDRIGDFGLDISSDVIAKDAYGFLQSTTTFSSLVLREKAQYRIFGYVASEQKAAAKGLIATKTISQGGAGMQWSTTKGIKAYCTDSKYTAGYDETTVFANEDGYVYELDTGSSFDGAIIEAIYESPYMPISDPQIRKTFYRMSLYVDPLGDMSLDINLKYDFGTASDTGVIQPATFNVSSTGDSIV
;
A
#
# COMPACT_ATOMS: atom_id res chain seq x y z
N ILE A 1 -28.02 8.48 8.95
CA ILE A 1 -26.60 8.73 9.32
C ILE A 1 -26.49 8.26 10.76
N THR A 2 -25.49 7.43 11.02
CA THR A 2 -25.32 6.77 12.31
C THR A 2 -24.70 7.72 13.32
N ASP A 3 -25.18 7.72 14.55
CA ASP A 3 -24.63 8.54 15.65
C ASP A 3 -23.35 7.93 16.26
N ARG A 4 -22.93 6.74 15.80
CA ARG A 4 -21.89 5.94 16.46
C ARG A 4 -20.59 5.84 15.69
N ILE A 5 -20.61 6.00 14.37
CA ILE A 5 -19.44 5.93 13.51
C ILE A 5 -19.28 7.27 12.82
N GLY A 6 -18.25 8.00 13.21
CA GLY A 6 -17.87 9.28 12.63
C GLY A 6 -16.49 9.20 11.97
N CYS A 7 -16.16 10.25 11.23
CA CYS A 7 -14.81 10.46 10.74
C CYS A 7 -13.91 10.89 11.89
N ILE A 8 -12.72 10.27 12.01
CA ILE A 8 -11.75 10.62 13.06
C ILE A 8 -10.92 11.85 12.71
N ASP A 9 -10.75 12.14 11.42
CA ASP A 9 -9.97 13.27 10.94
C ASP A 9 -10.54 13.78 9.60
N ALA A 10 -10.82 15.09 9.53
CA ALA A 10 -11.41 15.71 8.34
C ALA A 10 -10.51 15.62 7.10
N ASP A 11 -9.19 15.61 7.30
CA ASP A 11 -8.20 15.53 6.21
C ASP A 11 -8.16 14.14 5.54
N THR A 12 -8.95 13.19 6.05
CA THR A 12 -9.12 11.85 5.47
C THR A 12 -10.31 11.74 4.53
N ILE A 13 -11.17 12.75 4.47
CA ILE A 13 -12.39 12.72 3.66
C ILE A 13 -12.04 13.04 2.20
N GLN A 14 -12.27 12.07 1.31
CA GLN A 14 -11.99 12.22 -0.11
C GLN A 14 -13.11 11.63 -0.97
N GLU A 15 -13.36 12.27 -2.12
CA GLU A 15 -14.25 11.72 -3.14
C GLU A 15 -13.48 10.71 -4.01
N VAL A 16 -13.96 9.46 -4.03
CA VAL A 16 -13.35 8.35 -4.75
C VAL A 16 -14.39 7.66 -5.63
N GLY A 17 -14.34 7.94 -6.93
CA GLY A 17 -15.22 7.27 -7.90
C GLY A 17 -16.71 7.47 -7.67
N GLY A 18 -17.11 8.67 -7.27
CA GLY A 18 -18.51 9.06 -7.02
C GLY A 18 -19.03 8.68 -5.63
N ASP A 19 -18.16 8.24 -4.75
CA ASP A 19 -18.47 7.99 -3.33
C ASP A 19 -17.45 8.72 -2.44
N ILE A 20 -17.73 8.83 -1.17
CA ILE A 20 -16.85 9.47 -0.20
C ILE A 20 -16.19 8.39 0.65
N MET A 21 -14.86 8.37 0.64
CA MET A 21 -14.05 7.59 1.57
C MET A 21 -13.62 8.44 2.76
N TYR A 22 -13.60 7.83 3.93
CA TYR A 22 -13.15 8.48 5.16
C TYR A 22 -12.60 7.46 6.15
N VAL A 23 -11.84 7.93 7.12
CA VAL A 23 -11.32 7.10 8.21
C VAL A 23 -12.27 7.17 9.41
N ALA A 24 -12.73 6.00 9.81
CA ALA A 24 -13.52 5.78 11.02
C ALA A 24 -12.66 5.09 12.11
N PRO A 25 -13.11 5.04 13.36
CA PRO A 25 -12.36 4.39 14.45
C PRO A 25 -12.06 2.91 14.22
N ASP A 26 -12.83 2.24 13.40
CA ASP A 26 -12.75 0.81 13.11
C ASP A 26 -12.13 0.47 11.74
N GLY A 27 -11.84 1.49 10.92
CA GLY A 27 -11.24 1.29 9.62
C GLY A 27 -11.58 2.37 8.61
N ILE A 28 -11.29 2.11 7.34
CA ILE A 28 -11.60 3.01 6.23
C ILE A 28 -12.94 2.60 5.62
N ARG A 29 -13.84 3.55 5.50
CA ARG A 29 -15.23 3.31 5.09
C ARG A 29 -15.62 4.13 3.86
N LEU A 30 -16.62 3.62 3.15
CA LEU A 30 -17.37 4.34 2.11
C LEU A 30 -18.69 4.87 2.69
N LEU A 31 -19.02 6.11 2.39
CA LEU A 31 -20.23 6.74 2.92
C LEU A 31 -21.50 6.04 2.44
N SER A 32 -21.59 5.71 1.15
CA SER A 32 -22.75 5.03 0.58
C SER A 32 -22.98 3.65 1.18
N ALA A 33 -21.92 2.93 1.50
CA ALA A 33 -22.00 1.63 2.14
C ALA A 33 -22.52 1.79 3.59
N THR A 34 -21.95 2.73 4.35
CA THR A 34 -22.37 3.03 5.72
C THR A 34 -23.82 3.49 5.81
N ASP A 35 -24.30 4.29 4.85
CA ASP A 35 -25.70 4.74 4.80
C ASP A 35 -26.67 3.58 4.51
N ARG A 36 -26.25 2.62 3.69
CA ARG A 36 -27.10 1.50 3.27
C ARG A 36 -27.22 0.39 4.31
N ILE A 37 -26.14 0.03 4.99
CA ILE A 37 -26.06 -1.14 5.89
C ILE A 37 -26.03 -0.70 7.37
N GLY A 38 -25.72 0.57 7.63
CA GLY A 38 -25.59 1.11 8.98
C GLY A 38 -24.26 0.78 9.62
N ASP A 39 -24.25 0.53 10.93
CA ASP A 39 -23.04 0.40 11.75
C ASP A 39 -22.41 -1.00 11.73
N PHE A 40 -22.78 -1.86 10.81
CA PHE A 40 -22.22 -3.22 10.77
C PHE A 40 -20.80 -3.22 10.20
N GLY A 41 -19.91 -4.01 10.80
CA GLY A 41 -18.51 -4.14 10.39
C GLY A 41 -18.30 -4.72 8.99
N LEU A 42 -19.35 -5.19 8.32
CA LEU A 42 -19.31 -5.71 6.95
C LEU A 42 -19.02 -4.65 5.88
N ASP A 43 -19.05 -3.37 6.25
CA ASP A 43 -18.84 -2.25 5.32
C ASP A 43 -17.47 -1.60 5.40
N ILE A 44 -16.56 -2.19 6.16
CA ILE A 44 -15.22 -1.67 6.28
C ILE A 44 -14.45 -2.04 5.01
N SER A 45 -14.17 -1.04 4.16
CA SER A 45 -13.40 -1.25 2.93
C SER A 45 -11.99 -1.81 3.17
N SER A 46 -11.43 -1.53 4.34
CA SER A 46 -10.11 -2.02 4.77
C SER A 46 -10.14 -3.35 5.52
N ASP A 47 -11.26 -4.06 5.57
CA ASP A 47 -11.36 -5.33 6.30
C ASP A 47 -10.36 -6.39 5.79
N VAL A 48 -10.07 -6.39 4.50
CA VAL A 48 -9.07 -7.29 3.90
C VAL A 48 -7.68 -7.13 4.53
N ILE A 49 -7.36 -5.93 5.01
CA ILE A 49 -6.11 -5.61 5.71
C ILE A 49 -6.37 -5.16 7.16
N ALA A 50 -7.41 -5.66 7.79
CA ALA A 50 -7.89 -5.19 9.09
C ALA A 50 -6.78 -5.05 10.14
N LYS A 51 -5.86 -6.01 10.21
CA LYS A 51 -4.73 -5.98 11.16
C LYS A 51 -3.79 -4.80 10.89
N ASP A 52 -3.44 -4.57 9.64
CA ASP A 52 -2.49 -3.50 9.26
C ASP A 52 -3.17 -2.14 9.34
N ALA A 53 -4.43 -2.05 8.89
CA ALA A 53 -5.24 -0.85 9.01
C ALA A 53 -5.45 -0.45 10.48
N TYR A 54 -5.82 -1.40 11.35
CA TYR A 54 -5.98 -1.14 12.77
C TYR A 54 -4.65 -0.71 13.42
N GLY A 55 -3.55 -1.41 13.10
CA GLY A 55 -2.22 -1.05 13.59
C GLY A 55 -1.78 0.35 13.13
N PHE A 56 -2.10 0.72 11.89
CA PHE A 56 -1.87 2.07 11.35
C PHE A 56 -2.68 3.12 12.11
N LEU A 57 -3.98 2.91 12.29
CA LEU A 57 -4.87 3.86 12.99
C LEU A 57 -4.46 4.07 14.45
N GLN A 58 -4.11 2.99 15.16
CA GLN A 58 -3.69 3.06 16.55
C GLN A 58 -2.34 3.75 16.75
N SER A 59 -1.44 3.65 15.78
CA SER A 59 -0.10 4.23 15.85
C SER A 59 0.00 5.65 15.31
N THR A 60 -1.07 6.20 14.75
CA THR A 60 -1.07 7.49 14.05
C THR A 60 -1.87 8.54 14.81
N THR A 61 -1.34 9.74 14.91
CA THR A 61 -2.03 10.88 15.56
C THR A 61 -2.48 11.96 14.58
N THR A 62 -1.90 11.99 13.41
CA THR A 62 -2.21 13.00 12.37
C THR A 62 -2.29 12.31 11.02
N PHE A 63 -3.33 12.64 10.28
CA PHE A 63 -3.59 12.07 8.97
C PHE A 63 -3.58 13.15 7.88
N SER A 64 -3.23 12.72 6.67
CA SER A 64 -3.38 13.50 5.45
C SER A 64 -3.74 12.55 4.32
N SER A 65 -4.61 12.93 3.42
CA SER A 65 -5.03 12.04 2.33
C SER A 65 -5.17 12.76 1.00
N LEU A 66 -5.02 12.00 -0.07
CA LEU A 66 -5.24 12.46 -1.43
C LEU A 66 -5.85 11.36 -2.31
N VAL A 67 -6.40 11.77 -3.43
CA VAL A 67 -6.89 10.88 -4.48
C VAL A 67 -6.08 11.07 -5.74
N LEU A 68 -5.54 9.98 -6.27
CA LEU A 68 -5.02 9.91 -7.63
C LEU A 68 -6.09 9.32 -8.54
N ARG A 69 -6.67 10.16 -9.38
CA ARG A 69 -7.77 9.78 -10.25
C ARG A 69 -7.30 8.92 -11.41
N GLU A 70 -6.15 9.23 -11.99
CA GLU A 70 -5.55 8.46 -13.09
C GLU A 70 -5.23 7.02 -12.70
N LYS A 71 -4.80 6.80 -11.45
CA LYS A 71 -4.50 5.46 -10.93
C LYS A 71 -5.68 4.83 -10.16
N ALA A 72 -6.81 5.53 -10.05
CA ALA A 72 -7.95 5.13 -9.23
C ALA A 72 -7.54 4.78 -7.79
N GLN A 73 -6.69 5.61 -7.18
CA GLN A 73 -6.13 5.38 -5.86
C GLN A 73 -6.60 6.43 -4.86
N TYR A 74 -6.91 5.94 -3.66
CA TYR A 74 -7.00 6.73 -2.45
C TYR A 74 -5.76 6.43 -1.59
N ARG A 75 -5.02 7.46 -1.25
CA ARG A 75 -3.81 7.36 -0.44
C ARG A 75 -3.99 8.13 0.85
N ILE A 76 -3.61 7.49 1.94
CA ILE A 76 -3.64 8.07 3.26
C ILE A 76 -2.26 7.94 3.90
N PHE A 77 -1.78 9.03 4.44
CA PHE A 77 -0.51 9.11 5.13
C PHE A 77 -0.77 9.42 6.60
N GLY A 78 0.01 8.81 7.46
CA GLY A 78 -0.13 9.01 8.87
C GLY A 78 1.21 9.12 9.58
N TYR A 79 1.28 9.95 10.61
CA TYR A 79 2.48 10.12 11.40
C TYR A 79 2.20 10.50 12.84
N VAL A 80 3.20 10.30 13.68
CA VAL A 80 3.30 10.88 15.01
C VAL A 80 4.33 11.99 14.96
N ALA A 81 4.04 13.14 15.57
CA ALA A 81 4.91 14.32 15.48
C ALA A 81 6.37 14.06 15.88
N SER A 82 6.59 13.20 16.89
CA SER A 82 7.92 12.80 17.38
C SER A 82 8.60 11.70 16.55
N GLU A 83 7.93 11.16 15.52
CA GLU A 83 8.42 10.06 14.73
C GLU A 83 9.39 10.53 13.65
N GLN A 84 10.42 9.72 13.37
CA GLN A 84 11.32 9.95 12.24
C GLN A 84 10.61 9.67 10.92
N LYS A 85 10.97 10.37 9.84
CA LYS A 85 10.39 10.20 8.51
C LYS A 85 10.32 8.73 8.07
N ALA A 86 11.39 7.97 8.28
CA ALA A 86 11.49 6.57 7.86
C ALA A 86 10.44 5.66 8.52
N ALA A 87 9.90 6.06 9.67
CA ALA A 87 8.90 5.28 10.40
C ALA A 87 7.46 5.65 10.03
N ALA A 88 7.25 6.81 9.40
CA ALA A 88 5.93 7.26 8.96
C ALA A 88 5.32 6.23 7.98
N LYS A 89 4.04 5.96 8.16
CA LYS A 89 3.31 4.92 7.43
C LYS A 89 2.19 5.52 6.60
N GLY A 90 1.75 4.76 5.60
CA GLY A 90 0.58 5.11 4.84
C GLY A 90 -0.10 3.87 4.27
N LEU A 91 -1.32 4.05 3.82
CA LEU A 91 -2.11 3.04 3.14
C LEU A 91 -2.53 3.56 1.78
N ILE A 92 -2.50 2.68 0.79
CA ILE A 92 -2.95 2.98 -0.57
C ILE A 92 -4.05 1.98 -0.90
N ALA A 93 -5.24 2.50 -1.19
CA ALA A 93 -6.35 1.74 -1.73
C ALA A 93 -6.43 1.98 -3.24
N THR A 94 -6.33 0.93 -4.03
CA THR A 94 -6.49 0.98 -5.49
C THR A 94 -7.81 0.32 -5.87
N LYS A 95 -8.68 1.05 -6.53
CA LYS A 95 -9.93 0.50 -7.05
C LYS A 95 -9.65 -0.36 -8.27
N THR A 96 -10.00 -1.62 -8.18
CA THR A 96 -9.84 -2.58 -9.26
C THR A 96 -11.18 -3.14 -9.69
N ILE A 97 -11.31 -3.40 -10.99
CA ILE A 97 -12.47 -4.06 -11.57
C ILE A 97 -11.99 -5.44 -12.03
N SER A 98 -12.45 -6.48 -11.36
CA SER A 98 -12.18 -7.87 -11.71
C SER A 98 -13.45 -8.55 -12.18
N GLN A 99 -13.35 -9.78 -12.68
CA GLN A 99 -14.51 -10.58 -13.09
C GLN A 99 -15.50 -10.85 -11.94
N GLY A 100 -15.08 -10.67 -10.69
CA GLY A 100 -15.92 -10.80 -9.49
C GLY A 100 -16.56 -9.49 -9.02
N GLY A 101 -16.36 -8.37 -9.72
CA GLY A 101 -16.89 -7.06 -9.35
C GLY A 101 -15.80 -6.01 -9.05
N ALA A 102 -16.24 -4.84 -8.63
CA ALA A 102 -15.34 -3.78 -8.19
C ALA A 102 -14.88 -4.06 -6.75
N GLY A 103 -13.57 -4.00 -6.52
CA GLY A 103 -12.96 -4.20 -5.21
C GLY A 103 -11.86 -3.18 -4.94
N MET A 104 -11.43 -3.10 -3.69
CA MET A 104 -10.27 -2.33 -3.29
C MET A 104 -9.09 -3.27 -3.03
N GLN A 105 -7.98 -3.00 -3.66
CA GLN A 105 -6.70 -3.62 -3.35
C GLN A 105 -5.89 -2.66 -2.49
N TRP A 106 -5.25 -3.21 -1.47
CA TRP A 106 -4.55 -2.42 -0.47
C TRP A 106 -3.05 -2.69 -0.49
N SER A 107 -2.29 -1.64 -0.33
CA SER A 107 -0.85 -1.69 -0.07
C SER A 107 -0.47 -0.71 1.01
N THR A 108 0.68 -0.95 1.64
CA THR A 108 1.25 -0.07 2.65
C THR A 108 2.40 0.72 2.06
N THR A 109 2.61 1.94 2.53
CA THR A 109 3.78 2.74 2.23
C THR A 109 4.49 3.16 3.51
N LYS A 110 5.79 3.44 3.42
CA LYS A 110 6.63 3.91 4.52
C LYS A 110 7.51 5.06 4.06
N GLY A 111 7.95 5.87 5.01
CA GLY A 111 8.94 6.91 4.76
C GLY A 111 8.37 8.24 4.29
N ILE A 112 7.05 8.36 4.12
CA ILE A 112 6.39 9.61 3.72
C ILE A 112 5.70 10.21 4.95
N LYS A 113 6.33 11.21 5.57
CA LYS A 113 5.75 11.99 6.67
C LYS A 113 5.07 13.22 6.08
N ALA A 114 3.83 13.08 5.66
CA ALA A 114 3.08 14.12 4.98
C ALA A 114 2.22 14.91 5.97
N TYR A 115 2.49 16.20 6.11
CA TYR A 115 1.69 17.12 6.93
C TYR A 115 0.43 17.57 6.20
N CYS A 116 0.54 17.78 4.92
CA CYS A 116 -0.58 18.02 4.02
C CYS A 116 -0.28 17.43 2.65
N THR A 117 -1.32 17.07 1.96
CA THR A 117 -1.25 16.48 0.62
C THR A 117 -2.28 17.12 -0.28
N ASP A 118 -1.99 17.20 -1.57
CA ASP A 118 -2.93 17.67 -2.58
C ASP A 118 -2.69 16.96 -3.90
N SER A 119 -3.74 16.86 -4.72
CA SER A 119 -3.67 16.37 -6.08
C SER A 119 -4.43 17.29 -7.02
N LYS A 120 -3.80 17.66 -8.13
CA LYS A 120 -4.36 18.60 -9.08
C LYS A 120 -3.97 18.25 -10.51
N TYR A 121 -4.90 18.42 -11.45
CA TYR A 121 -4.60 18.42 -12.87
C TYR A 121 -3.87 19.69 -13.27
N THR A 122 -2.75 19.52 -13.94
CA THR A 122 -2.00 20.62 -14.54
C THR A 122 -2.60 21.04 -15.89
N ALA A 123 -2.11 22.13 -16.46
CA ALA A 123 -2.56 22.61 -17.77
C ALA A 123 -2.35 21.60 -18.92
N GLY A 124 -1.47 20.61 -18.74
CA GLY A 124 -1.23 19.51 -19.67
C GLY A 124 -2.16 18.30 -19.51
N TYR A 125 -3.14 18.39 -18.61
CA TYR A 125 -4.03 17.29 -18.20
C TYR A 125 -3.36 16.15 -17.42
N ASP A 126 -2.09 16.29 -17.05
CA ASP A 126 -1.41 15.34 -16.18
C ASP A 126 -1.78 15.61 -14.72
N GLU A 127 -2.04 14.55 -13.95
CA GLU A 127 -2.36 14.67 -12.53
C GLU A 127 -1.06 14.74 -11.72
N THR A 128 -0.81 15.89 -11.10
CA THR A 128 0.34 16.10 -10.21
C THR A 128 -0.11 15.96 -8.77
N THR A 129 0.64 15.18 -8.00
CA THR A 129 0.41 14.95 -6.59
C THR A 129 1.58 15.46 -5.78
N VAL A 130 1.28 16.21 -4.73
CA VAL A 130 2.29 16.85 -3.88
C VAL A 130 2.02 16.59 -2.41
N PHE A 131 3.08 16.63 -1.62
CA PHE A 131 2.99 16.65 -0.17
C PHE A 131 4.01 17.62 0.43
N ALA A 132 3.71 18.15 1.59
CA ALA A 132 4.64 18.95 2.38
C ALA A 132 4.96 18.24 3.70
N ASN A 133 6.17 18.44 4.18
CA ASN A 133 6.66 17.86 5.42
C ASN A 133 7.33 18.90 6.31
N GLU A 134 7.97 18.44 7.39
CA GLU A 134 8.65 19.26 8.39
C GLU A 134 9.90 20.00 7.86
N ASP A 135 10.45 19.60 6.73
CA ASP A 135 11.66 20.22 6.15
C ASP A 135 11.36 21.56 5.49
N GLY A 136 10.09 21.93 5.35
CA GLY A 136 9.67 23.16 4.70
C GLY A 136 9.67 23.12 3.18
N TYR A 137 9.81 21.94 2.60
CA TYR A 137 9.73 21.72 1.15
C TYR A 137 8.41 21.08 0.77
N VAL A 138 8.00 21.33 -0.48
CA VAL A 138 6.91 20.61 -1.13
C VAL A 138 7.53 19.61 -2.11
N TYR A 139 7.17 18.37 -1.94
CA TYR A 139 7.65 17.26 -2.76
C TYR A 139 6.57 16.80 -3.72
N GLU A 140 6.98 16.43 -4.91
CA GLU A 140 6.12 15.76 -5.87
C GLU A 140 6.19 14.25 -5.66
N LEU A 141 5.02 13.61 -5.57
CA LEU A 141 4.90 12.16 -5.44
C LEU A 141 5.00 11.49 -6.82
N ASP A 142 5.45 10.23 -6.81
CA ASP A 142 5.50 9.36 -7.97
C ASP A 142 6.38 9.88 -9.13
N THR A 143 7.32 10.77 -8.86
CA THR A 143 8.24 11.33 -9.84
C THR A 143 9.67 10.90 -9.57
N GLY A 144 10.38 10.49 -10.62
CA GLY A 144 11.77 10.04 -10.50
C GLY A 144 11.93 8.61 -10.03
N SER A 145 13.17 8.21 -9.78
CA SER A 145 13.58 6.83 -9.42
C SER A 145 14.19 6.71 -8.02
N SER A 146 14.16 7.78 -7.23
CA SER A 146 14.70 7.79 -5.87
C SER A 146 13.74 8.47 -4.90
N PHE A 147 13.85 8.15 -3.64
CA PHE A 147 13.11 8.78 -2.56
C PHE A 147 13.96 9.88 -1.94
N ASP A 148 13.88 11.09 -2.50
CA ASP A 148 14.72 12.25 -2.12
C ASP A 148 16.23 11.90 -2.12
N GLY A 149 16.68 11.22 -3.18
CA GLY A 149 18.06 10.73 -3.32
C GLY A 149 18.37 9.40 -2.62
N ALA A 150 17.45 8.88 -1.81
CA ALA A 150 17.58 7.56 -1.18
C ALA A 150 16.98 6.45 -2.06
N ILE A 151 17.43 5.22 -1.80
CA ILE A 151 16.92 4.02 -2.48
C ILE A 151 15.45 3.80 -2.07
N ILE A 152 14.59 3.50 -3.05
CA ILE A 152 13.22 3.05 -2.80
C ILE A 152 13.25 1.55 -2.50
N GLU A 153 12.87 1.17 -1.28
CA GLU A 153 12.68 -0.22 -0.90
C GLU A 153 11.23 -0.63 -1.17
N ALA A 154 11.06 -1.64 -2.02
CA ALA A 154 9.76 -2.23 -2.32
C ALA A 154 9.75 -3.70 -1.92
N ILE A 155 8.73 -4.13 -1.18
CA ILE A 155 8.58 -5.51 -0.73
C ILE A 155 7.26 -6.05 -1.28
N TYR A 156 7.34 -7.20 -1.96
CA TYR A 156 6.18 -7.97 -2.38
C TYR A 156 6.24 -9.36 -1.74
N GLU A 157 5.25 -9.71 -0.97
CA GLU A 157 5.12 -11.03 -0.37
C GLU A 157 3.82 -11.69 -0.86
N SER A 158 3.95 -12.82 -1.54
CA SER A 158 2.80 -13.60 -1.97
C SER A 158 2.32 -14.52 -0.84
N PRO A 159 1.02 -14.82 -0.77
CA PRO A 159 0.53 -15.85 0.14
C PRO A 159 1.12 -17.22 -0.23
N TYR A 160 1.15 -18.13 0.76
CA TYR A 160 1.50 -19.52 0.49
C TYR A 160 0.48 -20.17 -0.44
N MET A 161 0.96 -20.69 -1.56
CA MET A 161 0.12 -21.32 -2.56
C MET A 161 0.28 -22.83 -2.53
N PRO A 162 -0.78 -23.62 -2.34
CA PRO A 162 -0.70 -25.07 -2.24
C PRO A 162 -0.33 -25.75 -3.56
N ILE A 163 -0.28 -25.08 -4.67
CA ILE A 163 0.00 -25.56 -6.03
C ILE A 163 -0.50 -27.01 -6.20
N SER A 164 -1.80 -27.20 -6.51
CA SER A 164 -2.51 -28.45 -6.53
C SER A 164 -2.74 -29.03 -5.10
N ASP A 165 -2.75 -30.35 -4.93
CA ASP A 165 -3.02 -31.01 -3.65
C ASP A 165 -1.94 -30.71 -2.60
N PRO A 166 -2.27 -30.14 -1.44
CA PRO A 166 -1.30 -29.82 -0.39
C PRO A 166 -0.67 -31.05 0.28
N GLN A 167 -1.28 -32.22 0.16
CA GLN A 167 -0.80 -33.47 0.76
C GLN A 167 0.31 -34.15 -0.04
N ILE A 168 0.53 -33.73 -1.28
CA ILE A 168 1.52 -34.34 -2.18
C ILE A 168 2.83 -33.56 -2.11
N ARG A 169 3.93 -34.29 -1.86
CA ARG A 169 5.28 -33.72 -1.94
C ARG A 169 5.58 -33.28 -3.37
N LYS A 170 6.06 -32.05 -3.53
CA LYS A 170 6.35 -31.43 -4.82
C LYS A 170 7.83 -31.10 -4.95
N THR A 171 8.36 -31.21 -6.15
CA THR A 171 9.70 -30.80 -6.49
C THR A 171 9.64 -29.72 -7.54
N PHE A 172 10.21 -28.55 -7.23
CA PHE A 172 10.32 -27.45 -8.17
C PHE A 172 11.67 -27.50 -8.86
N TYR A 173 11.66 -27.56 -10.18
CA TYR A 173 12.88 -27.64 -11.00
C TYR A 173 13.32 -26.27 -11.51
N ARG A 174 12.37 -25.34 -11.63
CA ARG A 174 12.62 -24.04 -12.24
C ARG A 174 11.63 -23.00 -11.75
N MET A 175 12.15 -21.82 -11.51
CA MET A 175 11.40 -20.56 -11.38
C MET A 175 11.89 -19.63 -12.49
N SER A 176 10.99 -18.97 -13.19
CA SER A 176 11.32 -17.94 -14.16
C SER A 176 10.72 -16.61 -13.68
N LEU A 177 11.54 -15.60 -13.62
CA LEU A 177 11.15 -14.24 -13.28
C LEU A 177 11.43 -13.35 -14.47
N TYR A 178 10.45 -12.58 -14.88
CA TYR A 178 10.58 -11.59 -15.92
C TYR A 178 10.60 -10.22 -15.25
N VAL A 179 11.67 -9.49 -15.43
CA VAL A 179 11.89 -8.17 -14.84
C VAL A 179 12.23 -7.20 -15.94
N ASP A 180 11.59 -6.05 -15.93
CA ASP A 180 11.90 -4.92 -16.80
C ASP A 180 12.53 -3.81 -15.94
N PRO A 181 13.87 -3.68 -15.91
CA PRO A 181 14.54 -2.71 -15.07
C PRO A 181 14.44 -1.32 -15.69
N LEU A 182 13.87 -0.37 -14.96
CA LEU A 182 13.81 1.05 -15.35
C LEU A 182 14.98 1.87 -14.77
N GLY A 183 16.09 1.24 -14.41
CA GLY A 183 17.26 1.87 -13.82
C GLY A 183 18.08 0.88 -13.01
N ASP A 184 18.96 1.40 -12.15
CA ASP A 184 19.74 0.58 -11.23
C ASP A 184 18.80 -0.10 -10.22
N MET A 185 18.82 -1.42 -10.18
CA MET A 185 18.02 -2.19 -9.23
C MET A 185 18.80 -3.33 -8.61
N SER A 186 18.41 -3.69 -7.40
CA SER A 186 18.81 -4.93 -6.75
C SER A 186 17.57 -5.64 -6.26
N LEU A 187 17.38 -6.88 -6.67
CA LEU A 187 16.20 -7.68 -6.34
C LEU A 187 16.63 -8.91 -5.54
N ASP A 188 16.17 -8.99 -4.31
CA ASP A 188 16.33 -10.14 -3.43
C ASP A 188 15.10 -11.04 -3.50
N ILE A 189 15.28 -12.29 -3.91
CA ILE A 189 14.20 -13.26 -4.05
C ILE A 189 14.31 -14.29 -2.94
N ASN A 190 13.36 -14.30 -2.04
CA ASN A 190 13.25 -15.25 -0.94
C ASN A 190 12.12 -16.24 -1.20
N LEU A 191 12.44 -17.52 -1.29
CA LEU A 191 11.45 -18.58 -1.40
C LEU A 191 11.28 -19.24 -0.02
N LYS A 192 10.02 -19.36 0.42
CA LYS A 192 9.67 -20.01 1.69
C LYS A 192 8.79 -21.23 1.42
N TYR A 193 9.14 -22.37 1.99
CA TYR A 193 8.40 -23.63 1.88
C TYR A 193 7.75 -24.00 3.21
N ASP A 194 6.60 -24.70 3.13
CA ASP A 194 5.90 -25.33 4.28
C ASP A 194 5.64 -24.38 5.45
N PHE A 195 5.28 -23.13 5.18
CA PHE A 195 5.00 -22.11 6.22
C PHE A 195 6.19 -21.87 7.19
N GLY A 196 7.35 -22.45 6.87
CA GLY A 196 8.49 -22.46 7.78
C GLY A 196 9.33 -21.21 7.67
N THR A 197 9.76 -20.73 8.82
CA THR A 197 10.97 -19.94 8.96
C THR A 197 12.15 -20.90 8.98
N ALA A 198 13.35 -20.43 8.66
CA ALA A 198 14.57 -21.25 8.61
C ALA A 198 14.88 -22.02 9.93
N SER A 199 14.23 -21.68 11.02
CA SER A 199 14.35 -22.33 12.33
C SER A 199 13.32 -23.44 12.57
N ASP A 200 12.27 -23.55 11.75
CA ASP A 200 11.18 -24.49 11.99
C ASP A 200 11.36 -25.75 11.12
N THR A 201 11.83 -26.81 11.78
CA THR A 201 11.45 -28.18 11.47
C THR A 201 11.87 -28.77 10.12
N GLY A 202 13.14 -29.00 9.90
CA GLY A 202 13.58 -30.07 8.99
C GLY A 202 13.39 -29.85 7.50
N VAL A 203 12.74 -28.78 7.07
CA VAL A 203 12.66 -28.37 5.67
C VAL A 203 13.79 -27.38 5.38
N ILE A 204 14.69 -27.76 4.49
CA ILE A 204 15.76 -26.86 4.06
C ILE A 204 15.14 -25.76 3.20
N GLN A 205 15.20 -24.53 3.71
CA GLN A 205 14.78 -23.36 2.94
C GLN A 205 15.84 -23.03 1.87
N PRO A 206 15.45 -22.60 0.67
CA PRO A 206 16.38 -22.16 -0.34
C PRO A 206 17.16 -20.92 0.14
N ALA A 207 18.37 -20.76 -0.39
CA ALA A 207 19.11 -19.52 -0.21
C ALA A 207 18.41 -18.35 -0.92
N THR A 208 18.62 -17.15 -0.42
CA THR A 208 18.19 -15.92 -1.11
C THR A 208 18.93 -15.79 -2.44
N PHE A 209 18.20 -15.48 -3.49
CA PHE A 209 18.76 -15.17 -4.81
C PHE A 209 18.81 -13.66 -4.96
N ASN A 210 19.95 -13.12 -5.28
CA ASN A 210 20.12 -11.70 -5.61
C ASN A 210 20.26 -11.53 -7.12
N VAL A 211 19.51 -10.61 -7.68
CA VAL A 211 19.61 -10.18 -9.08
C VAL A 211 19.79 -8.67 -9.09
N SER A 212 20.88 -8.19 -9.67
CA SER A 212 21.15 -6.76 -9.80
C SER A 212 21.33 -6.37 -11.25
N SER A 213 20.86 -5.20 -11.62
CA SER A 213 21.18 -4.54 -12.88
C SER A 213 21.75 -3.16 -12.60
N THR A 214 22.75 -2.78 -13.37
CA THR A 214 23.25 -1.41 -13.47
C THR A 214 22.69 -0.83 -14.76
N GLY A 215 21.88 0.21 -14.66
CA GLY A 215 20.96 0.80 -15.65
C GLY A 215 21.31 0.97 -17.12
N ASP A 216 22.30 0.26 -17.66
CA ASP A 216 22.82 0.46 -19.02
C ASP A 216 22.77 -0.80 -19.91
N SER A 217 21.95 -1.78 -19.58
CA SER A 217 21.87 -3.00 -20.39
C SER A 217 20.46 -3.25 -20.90
N ILE A 218 20.06 -2.49 -21.89
CA ILE A 218 19.09 -2.98 -22.88
C ILE A 218 19.91 -3.82 -23.89
N VAL A 219 19.83 -5.12 -23.81
CA VAL A 219 20.23 -6.04 -24.86
C VAL A 219 19.00 -6.77 -25.35
#